data_342f84e6c26c753d7e64867fcb818d3f
#
_entry.id   342f84e6c26c753d7e64867fcb818d3f
#
_cell.length_a   1.000
_cell.length_b   1.000
_cell.length_c   1.000
_cell.angle_alpha   90.00
_cell.angle_beta   90.00
_cell.angle_gamma   90.00
#
_symmetry.space_group_name_H-M   'P 1'
#
loop_
_entity.id
_entity.type
_entity.pdbx_description
1 polymer ?
#
loop_
_entity_poly.entity_id
_entity_poly.type
_entity_poly.pdbx_seq_one_letter_code
_entity_poly.pdbx_strand_id
1 'polypeptide(L)'
;MGHEIQLSGGEITILKAIGLTGTALGGKFLLDKIEEVEAGEFIDTLGGMLAMGYLLSTKVSIRTLEDVERASFRVNPSYVHDLKDALDPSRRREATKQRRRRRS
;
A
#
# COMPACT_ATOMS: atom_id res chain seq x y z
N MET A 1 -4.53 -13.54 -16.80
CA MET A 1 -3.15 -13.19 -16.67
C MET A 1 -2.94 -12.10 -15.65
N GLY A 2 -2.28 -12.42 -14.58
CA GLY A 2 -2.12 -11.50 -13.50
C GLY A 2 -1.09 -10.43 -13.82
N HIS A 3 -1.41 -9.20 -13.49
CA HIS A 3 -0.43 -8.15 -13.46
C HIS A 3 0.29 -8.21 -12.14
N GLU A 4 1.58 -8.42 -12.20
CA GLU A 4 2.38 -8.41 -10.98
C GLU A 4 2.60 -6.98 -10.55
N ILE A 5 2.12 -6.66 -9.35
CA ILE A 5 2.38 -5.36 -8.75
C ILE A 5 3.78 -5.37 -8.17
N GLN A 6 4.60 -4.44 -8.62
CA GLN A 6 5.94 -4.27 -8.07
C GLN A 6 5.95 -3.04 -7.19
N LEU A 7 6.32 -3.23 -5.94
CA LEU A 7 6.31 -2.16 -4.96
C LEU A 7 7.74 -1.75 -4.59
N SER A 8 7.96 -0.44 -4.51
CA SER A 8 9.20 0.10 -3.98
C SER A 8 9.21 0.01 -2.46
N GLY A 9 10.39 0.21 -1.85
CA GLY A 9 10.50 0.21 -0.39
C GLY A 9 9.59 1.21 0.29
N GLY A 10 9.44 2.41 -0.28
CA GLY A 10 8.55 3.44 0.26
C GLY A 10 7.09 3.03 0.19
N GLU A 11 6.68 2.42 -0.91
CA GLU A 11 5.31 1.94 -1.06
C GLU A 11 4.99 0.83 -0.07
N ILE A 12 5.93 -0.10 0.11
CA ILE A 12 5.78 -1.18 1.09
C ILE A 12 5.61 -0.61 2.50
N THR A 13 6.43 0.36 2.86
CA THR A 13 6.38 1.01 4.16
C THR A 13 5.00 1.64 4.41
N ILE A 14 4.48 2.36 3.43
CA ILE A 14 3.17 2.99 3.53
C ILE A 14 2.06 1.96 3.68
N LEU A 15 2.07 0.92 2.86
CA LEU A 15 1.07 -0.14 2.92
C LEU A 15 1.06 -0.87 4.26
N LYS A 16 2.25 -1.15 4.80
CA LYS A 16 2.35 -1.79 6.11
C LYS A 16 1.85 -0.89 7.23
N ALA A 17 2.07 0.42 7.10
CA ALA A 17 1.60 1.36 8.09
C ALA A 17 0.07 1.48 8.10
N ILE A 18 -0.53 1.55 6.92
CA ILE A 18 -1.98 1.67 6.78
C ILE A 18 -2.68 0.33 7.08
N GLY A 19 -2.07 -0.76 6.65
CA GLY A 19 -2.66 -2.09 6.77
C GLY A 19 -3.61 -2.41 5.61
N LEU A 20 -3.85 -3.70 5.40
CA LEU A 20 -4.64 -4.17 4.27
C LEU A 20 -6.06 -4.58 4.66
N THR A 21 -6.54 -4.10 5.81
CA THR A 21 -7.87 -4.46 6.31
C THR A 21 -9.01 -3.63 5.71
N GLY A 22 -8.68 -2.58 4.97
CA GLY A 22 -9.69 -1.65 4.45
C GLY A 22 -10.12 -0.57 5.43
N THR A 23 -9.62 -0.63 6.67
CA THR A 23 -9.91 0.38 7.68
C THR A 23 -9.10 1.65 7.37
N ALA A 24 -9.76 2.80 7.45
CA ALA A 24 -9.10 4.08 7.21
C ALA A 24 -8.15 4.43 8.36
N LEU A 25 -6.98 4.95 8.01
CA LEU A 25 -6.00 5.45 8.97
C LEU A 25 -5.86 6.95 8.77
N GLY A 26 -5.99 7.71 9.85
CA GLY A 26 -5.79 9.15 9.79
C GLY A 26 -4.35 9.49 9.39
N GLY A 27 -4.20 10.56 8.60
CA GLY A 27 -2.88 10.95 8.09
C GLY A 27 -1.88 11.28 9.18
N LYS A 28 -2.33 11.83 10.30
CA LYS A 28 -1.44 12.08 11.44
C LYS A 28 -0.82 10.80 11.97
N PHE A 29 -1.61 9.75 12.09
CA PHE A 29 -1.13 8.46 12.55
C PHE A 29 -0.20 7.81 11.53
N LEU A 30 -0.50 8.01 10.26
CA LEU A 30 0.37 7.52 9.19
C LEU A 30 1.74 8.18 9.27
N LEU A 31 1.79 9.49 9.44
CA LEU A 31 3.05 10.22 9.57
C LEU A 31 3.85 9.79 10.80
N ASP A 32 3.17 9.51 11.91
CA ASP A 32 3.84 9.02 13.12
C ASP A 32 4.51 7.65 12.89
N LYS A 33 3.93 6.83 12.04
CA LYS A 33 4.49 5.52 11.74
C LYS A 33 5.63 5.56 10.73
N ILE A 34 5.74 6.65 9.98
CA ILE A 34 6.73 6.78 8.91
C ILE A 34 7.66 7.95 9.22
N GLU A 35 8.53 7.77 10.21
CA GLU A 35 9.41 8.83 10.67
C GLU A 35 10.69 8.99 9.86
N GLU A 36 11.14 7.92 9.20
CA GLU A 36 12.44 7.91 8.53
C GLU A 36 12.42 8.33 7.06
N VAL A 37 11.25 8.60 6.51
CA VAL A 37 11.12 8.94 5.10
C VAL A 37 11.11 10.46 4.94
N GLU A 38 11.86 10.96 3.96
CA GLU A 38 11.85 12.38 3.63
C GLU A 38 10.45 12.81 3.18
N ALA A 39 10.04 14.01 3.61
CA ALA A 39 8.69 14.53 3.35
C ALA A 39 8.34 14.54 1.87
N GLY A 40 9.24 15.04 1.02
CA GLY A 40 8.99 15.10 -0.42
C GLY A 40 8.83 13.72 -1.04
N GLU A 41 9.71 12.81 -0.66
CA GLU A 41 9.65 11.43 -1.15
C GLU A 41 8.38 10.73 -0.68
N PHE A 42 7.99 10.94 0.57
CA PHE A 42 6.77 10.37 1.12
C PHE A 42 5.54 10.85 0.33
N ILE A 43 5.44 12.14 0.08
CA ILE A 43 4.31 12.73 -0.64
C ILE A 43 4.26 12.24 -2.08
N ASP A 44 5.40 12.16 -2.75
CA ASP A 44 5.48 11.66 -4.11
C ASP A 44 5.04 10.18 -4.18
N THR A 45 5.51 9.37 -3.25
CA THR A 45 5.16 7.95 -3.18
C THR A 45 3.68 7.77 -2.90
N LEU A 46 3.17 8.48 -1.90
CA LEU A 46 1.76 8.43 -1.54
C LEU A 46 0.87 8.89 -2.70
N GLY A 47 1.24 9.99 -3.34
CA GLY A 47 0.53 10.51 -4.50
C GLY A 47 0.49 9.53 -5.65
N GLY A 48 1.60 8.85 -5.90
CA GLY A 48 1.66 7.81 -6.93
C GLY A 48 0.73 6.65 -6.64
N MET A 49 0.67 6.20 -5.38
CA MET A 49 -0.21 5.11 -4.98
C MET A 49 -1.69 5.51 -5.10
N LEU A 50 -2.01 6.76 -4.78
CA LEU A 50 -3.36 7.28 -4.98
C LEU A 50 -3.71 7.37 -6.46
N ALA A 51 -2.78 7.81 -7.29
CA ALA A 51 -2.98 7.92 -8.74
C ALA A 51 -3.20 6.54 -9.37
N MET A 52 -2.50 5.53 -8.89
CA MET A 52 -2.64 4.15 -9.38
C MET A 52 -3.89 3.45 -8.84
N GLY A 53 -4.56 4.06 -7.88
CA GLY A 53 -5.76 3.48 -7.31
C GLY A 53 -5.54 2.45 -6.20
N TYR A 54 -4.31 2.25 -5.76
CA TYR A 54 -4.01 1.31 -4.67
C TYR A 54 -4.53 1.80 -3.32
N LEU A 55 -4.54 3.11 -3.13
CA LEU A 55 -5.03 3.74 -1.92
C LEU A 55 -6.20 4.67 -2.23
N LEU A 56 -7.07 4.82 -1.27
CA LEU A 56 -8.17 5.77 -1.30
C LEU A 56 -7.95 6.82 -0.22
N SER A 57 -8.29 8.05 -0.52
CA SER A 57 -8.11 9.18 0.39
C SER A 57 -9.38 9.98 0.49
N THR A 58 -9.62 10.57 1.66
CA THR A 58 -10.74 11.49 1.85
C THR A 58 -10.51 12.85 1.21
N LYS A 59 -9.25 13.12 0.81
CA LYS A 59 -8.86 14.35 0.14
C LYS A 59 -8.48 14.05 -1.30
N VAL A 60 -8.93 14.89 -2.23
CA VAL A 60 -8.68 14.70 -3.66
C VAL A 60 -7.22 14.97 -4.03
N SER A 61 -6.61 15.93 -3.38
CA SER A 61 -5.24 16.34 -3.71
C SER A 61 -4.37 16.34 -2.47
N ILE A 62 -3.24 15.65 -2.55
CA ILE A 62 -2.26 15.56 -1.47
C ILE A 62 -0.94 16.10 -2.00
N ARG A 63 -0.57 17.28 -1.57
CA ARG A 63 0.67 17.96 -2.02
C ARG A 63 1.62 18.32 -0.89
N THR A 64 1.12 18.37 0.33
CA THR A 64 1.91 18.77 1.49
C THR A 64 1.65 17.82 2.65
N LEU A 65 2.51 17.87 3.67
CA LEU A 65 2.29 17.09 4.89
C LEU A 65 1.03 17.52 5.61
N GLU A 66 0.67 18.79 5.52
CA GLU A 66 -0.57 19.29 6.09
C GLU A 66 -1.78 18.64 5.44
N ASP A 67 -1.74 18.47 4.12
CA ASP A 67 -2.79 17.75 3.39
C ASP A 67 -2.91 16.32 3.90
N VAL A 68 -1.78 15.65 4.13
CA VAL A 68 -1.77 14.29 4.68
C VAL A 68 -2.43 14.25 6.05
N GLU A 69 -2.07 15.19 6.93
CA GLU A 69 -2.62 15.25 8.28
C GLU A 69 -4.14 15.43 8.30
N ARG A 70 -4.67 16.10 7.30
CA ARG A 70 -6.12 16.40 7.21
C ARG A 70 -6.91 15.32 6.49
N ALA A 71 -6.24 14.32 5.95
CA ALA A 71 -6.88 13.26 5.21
C ALA A 71 -6.84 11.95 5.99
N SER A 72 -7.65 11.00 5.54
CA SER A 72 -7.55 9.61 6.00
C SER A 72 -7.31 8.74 4.78
N PHE A 73 -6.60 7.65 4.96
CA PHE A 73 -6.18 6.78 3.88
C PHE A 73 -6.56 5.34 4.18
N ARG A 74 -6.96 4.62 3.16
CA ARG A 74 -7.22 3.18 3.26
C ARG A 74 -6.80 2.50 1.98
N VAL A 75 -6.50 1.21 2.08
CA VAL A 75 -6.18 0.42 0.90
C VAL A 75 -7.47 0.16 0.13
N ASN A 76 -7.40 0.31 -1.19
CA ASN A 76 -8.54 0.03 -2.06
C ASN A 76 -8.85 -1.47 -2.01
N PRO A 77 -10.08 -1.84 -1.61
CA PRO A 77 -10.45 -3.26 -1.51
C PRO A 77 -10.25 -4.04 -2.80
N SER A 78 -10.35 -3.38 -3.94
CA SER A 78 -10.17 -4.04 -5.24
C SER A 78 -8.74 -4.54 -5.45
N TYR A 79 -7.77 -3.98 -4.74
CA TYR A 79 -6.36 -4.33 -4.88
C TYR A 79 -5.79 -5.07 -3.68
N VAL A 80 -6.57 -5.29 -2.63
CA VAL A 80 -6.06 -5.90 -1.40
C VAL A 80 -5.35 -7.23 -1.67
N HIS A 81 -5.96 -8.10 -2.45
CA HIS A 81 -5.37 -9.40 -2.74
C HIS A 81 -4.04 -9.30 -3.47
N ASP A 82 -4.01 -8.48 -4.52
CA ASP A 82 -2.80 -8.29 -5.31
C ASP A 82 -1.70 -7.61 -4.50
N LEU A 83 -2.07 -6.67 -3.63
CA LEU A 83 -1.11 -6.00 -2.79
C LEU A 83 -0.53 -6.93 -1.72
N LYS A 84 -1.34 -7.83 -1.17
CA LYS A 84 -0.85 -8.84 -0.24
C LYS A 84 0.20 -9.73 -0.90
N ASP A 85 -0.06 -10.15 -2.12
CA ASP A 85 0.88 -10.97 -2.88
C ASP A 85 2.18 -10.20 -3.15
N ALA A 86 2.07 -8.91 -3.46
CA ALA A 86 3.24 -8.08 -3.73
C ALA A 86 4.07 -7.84 -2.46
N LEU A 87 3.42 -7.77 -1.30
CA LEU A 87 4.12 -7.58 -0.03
C LEU A 87 4.78 -8.86 0.47
N ASP A 88 4.30 -10.01 0.05
CA ASP A 88 4.84 -11.30 0.49
C ASP A 88 4.99 -12.27 -0.69
N PRO A 89 6.04 -12.09 -1.49
CA PRO A 89 6.30 -12.99 -2.62
C PRO A 89 6.54 -14.44 -2.21
N SER A 90 7.04 -14.69 -1.01
CA SER A 90 7.27 -16.04 -0.50
C SER A 90 5.97 -16.82 -0.36
N ARG A 91 4.93 -16.15 0.13
CA ARG A 91 3.60 -16.74 0.28
C ARG A 91 3.04 -17.18 -1.08
N ARG A 92 3.27 -16.37 -2.10
CA ARG A 92 2.83 -16.67 -3.45
C ARG A 92 3.53 -17.92 -4.00
N ARG A 93 4.83 -18.06 -3.74
CA ARG A 93 5.61 -19.22 -4.16
C ARG A 93 5.13 -20.49 -3.49
N GLU A 94 4.83 -20.42 -2.21
CA GLU A 94 4.34 -21.57 -1.45
C GLU A 94 2.99 -22.04 -1.99
N ALA A 95 2.08 -21.13 -2.26
CA ALA A 95 0.79 -21.47 -2.85
C ALA A 95 0.95 -22.18 -4.19
N THR A 96 1.88 -21.71 -5.02
CA THR A 96 2.16 -22.33 -6.30
C THR A 96 2.72 -23.73 -6.14
N LYS A 97 3.65 -23.93 -5.21
CA LYS A 97 4.23 -25.24 -4.92
C LYS A 97 3.18 -26.23 -4.43
N GLN A 98 2.30 -25.78 -3.56
CA GLN A 98 1.22 -26.63 -3.05
C GLN A 98 0.28 -27.09 -4.16
N ARG A 99 -0.03 -26.21 -5.09
CA ARG A 99 -0.85 -26.58 -6.23
C ARG A 99 -0.20 -27.64 -7.10
N ARG A 100 1.11 -27.54 -7.30
CA ARG A 100 1.86 -28.55 -8.08
C ARG A 100 1.86 -29.91 -7.40
N ARG A 101 1.96 -29.93 -6.08
CA ARG A 101 1.95 -31.18 -5.32
C ARG A 101 0.63 -31.90 -5.43
N ARG A 102 -0.48 -31.17 -5.50
CA ARG A 102 -1.79 -31.78 -5.62
C ARG A 102 -2.02 -32.46 -6.96
N ARG A 103 -1.31 -32.05 -7.97
CA ARG A 103 -1.44 -32.64 -9.31
C ARG A 103 -0.60 -33.90 -9.49
N SER A 104 0.39 -34.04 -8.70
CA SER A 104 1.19 -35.26 -8.75
C SER A 104 0.65 -36.30 -7.79
#